data_4eac506ed1ecd643ebd168521f7a8b24
#
_entry.id   4eac506ed1ecd643ebd168521f7a8b24
#
_cell.length_a   1.000
_cell.length_b   1.000
_cell.length_c   1.000
_cell.angle_alpha   90.00
_cell.angle_beta   90.00
_cell.angle_gamma   90.00
#
_symmetry.space_group_name_H-M   'P 1'
#
loop_
_entity.id
_entity.type
_entity.pdbx_description
1 polymer ?
#
loop_
_entity_poly.entity_id
_entity_poly.type
_entity_poly.pdbx_seq_one_letter_code
_entity_poly.pdbx_strand_id
1 'polypeptide(L)'
;YLLATLTTGARPLNEGVCRTAFVLYILFINLASAHHLLVDPGVSAGWKIWNTSYAMYLAVLASMLHGFTVPASVEVAMRHKGYVRGLFGWLTAAPWRNPGFSAFFLSLVIFGFIGGITGVTLGTQQINIIAHNTLRIPGHFHATVVGGTTLAFMGLTYYVVPLLWQREYVLKPLARLQPYLFAAGILLLSFGMLFAGSMGVARRSWDIDAGGSVYGPTAHLFLGLVGIGGILAFLALFLYVGLTVGTLLFGRRITGVAMEDWGTAAPVLTAVEHGSPAAPLGVPSSAGAGAMALEAHPTQGTMILSVVFLACFAVYYFANWKALADVWPVR
;
A
#
# COMPACT_ATOMS: atom_id res chain seq x y z
N TYR A 1 -1.32 -9.16 -5.19
CA TYR A 1 -0.95 -10.37 -5.94
C TYR A 1 -1.35 -10.28 -7.41
N LEU A 2 -2.60 -9.89 -7.71
CA LEU A 2 -3.07 -9.76 -9.09
C LEU A 2 -2.22 -8.76 -9.89
N LEU A 3 -2.01 -7.55 -9.35
CA LEU A 3 -1.19 -6.54 -10.03
C LEU A 3 0.27 -6.95 -10.14
N ALA A 4 0.85 -7.58 -9.14
CA ALA A 4 2.20 -8.14 -9.24
C ALA A 4 2.30 -9.16 -10.39
N THR A 5 1.32 -10.06 -10.50
CA THR A 5 1.26 -11.04 -11.61
C THR A 5 1.08 -10.36 -12.96
N LEU A 6 0.11 -9.45 -13.08
CA LEU A 6 -0.21 -8.78 -14.35
C LEU A 6 0.95 -7.92 -14.87
N THR A 7 1.69 -7.27 -13.97
CA THR A 7 2.71 -6.29 -14.36
C THR A 7 4.11 -6.89 -14.49
N THR A 8 4.42 -7.94 -13.73
CA THR A 8 5.76 -8.52 -13.69
C THR A 8 5.81 -10.00 -13.99
N GLY A 9 4.66 -10.69 -14.10
CA GLY A 9 4.60 -12.14 -14.20
C GLY A 9 4.91 -12.84 -12.88
N ALA A 10 4.90 -12.13 -11.76
CA ALA A 10 5.16 -12.71 -10.46
C ALA A 10 4.13 -13.78 -10.10
N ARG A 11 4.59 -14.84 -9.44
CA ARG A 11 3.74 -15.85 -8.82
C ARG A 11 3.92 -15.77 -7.31
N PRO A 12 2.90 -16.13 -6.50
CA PRO A 12 3.08 -16.20 -5.06
C PRO A 12 4.31 -17.03 -4.69
N LEU A 13 5.19 -16.47 -3.87
CA LEU A 13 6.45 -17.12 -3.48
C LEU A 13 6.20 -18.49 -2.84
N ASN A 14 5.17 -18.58 -2.01
CA ASN A 14 4.64 -19.82 -1.47
C ASN A 14 3.11 -19.68 -1.38
N GLU A 15 2.39 -20.43 -2.20
CA GLU A 15 0.93 -20.33 -2.31
C GLU A 15 0.23 -20.68 -0.98
N GLY A 16 0.71 -21.72 -0.29
CA GLY A 16 0.14 -22.12 1.01
C GLY A 16 0.26 -21.01 2.05
N VAL A 17 1.44 -20.40 2.18
CA VAL A 17 1.67 -19.27 3.09
C VAL A 17 0.80 -18.07 2.69
N CYS A 18 0.72 -17.73 1.41
CA CYS A 18 -0.09 -16.61 0.95
C CYS A 18 -1.58 -16.81 1.22
N ARG A 19 -2.10 -18.02 0.97
CA ARG A 19 -3.51 -18.36 1.26
C ARG A 19 -3.79 -18.34 2.76
N THR A 20 -2.90 -18.90 3.57
CA THR A 20 -3.03 -18.89 5.04
C THR A 20 -3.02 -17.46 5.56
N ALA A 21 -2.06 -16.64 5.11
CA ALA A 21 -2.00 -15.23 5.49
C ALA A 21 -3.28 -14.48 5.10
N PHE A 22 -3.86 -14.76 3.94
CA PHE A 22 -5.12 -14.16 3.50
C PHE A 22 -6.29 -14.52 4.43
N VAL A 23 -6.42 -15.81 4.78
CA VAL A 23 -7.47 -16.27 5.70
C VAL A 23 -7.30 -15.66 7.09
N LEU A 24 -6.07 -15.65 7.61
CA LEU A 24 -5.75 -15.02 8.90
C LEU A 24 -6.03 -13.52 8.89
N TYR A 25 -5.68 -12.84 7.79
CA TYR A 25 -5.97 -11.41 7.65
C TYR A 25 -7.46 -11.12 7.70
N ILE A 26 -8.28 -11.81 6.89
CA ILE A 26 -9.74 -11.60 6.89
C ILE A 26 -10.34 -11.93 8.26
N LEU A 27 -9.92 -13.03 8.87
CA LEU A 27 -10.44 -13.43 10.18
C LEU A 27 -10.09 -12.38 11.25
N PHE A 28 -8.82 -12.05 11.40
CA PHE A 28 -8.38 -11.23 12.52
C PHE A 28 -8.60 -9.74 12.32
N ILE A 29 -8.61 -9.20 11.08
CA ILE A 29 -8.95 -7.80 10.87
C ILE A 29 -10.41 -7.50 11.22
N ASN A 30 -11.32 -8.44 10.96
CA ASN A 30 -12.72 -8.30 11.37
C ASN A 30 -12.87 -8.40 12.90
N LEU A 31 -12.13 -9.31 13.54
CA LEU A 31 -12.13 -9.45 14.99
C LEU A 31 -11.41 -8.29 15.69
N ALA A 32 -10.48 -7.60 15.02
CA ALA A 32 -9.75 -6.45 15.54
C ALA A 32 -10.46 -5.10 15.36
N SER A 33 -11.75 -5.09 15.05
CA SER A 33 -12.50 -3.88 14.71
C SER A 33 -12.57 -2.81 15.82
N ALA A 34 -12.41 -3.19 17.09
CA ALA A 34 -12.47 -2.27 18.22
C ALA A 34 -11.19 -1.45 18.46
N HIS A 35 -10.11 -1.65 17.71
CA HIS A 35 -8.86 -0.89 17.88
C HIS A 35 -9.01 0.61 17.60
N HIS A 36 -10.04 1.02 16.87
CA HIS A 36 -10.41 2.42 16.68
C HIS A 36 -11.36 2.97 17.75
N LEU A 37 -11.88 2.11 18.64
CA LEU A 37 -12.90 2.42 19.64
C LEU A 37 -12.36 2.38 21.08
N LEU A 38 -11.03 2.48 21.26
CA LEU A 38 -10.37 2.25 22.55
C LEU A 38 -10.79 3.22 23.64
N VAL A 39 -11.15 4.44 23.28
CA VAL A 39 -11.59 5.49 24.23
C VAL A 39 -13.08 5.80 24.09
N ASP A 40 -13.79 5.12 23.20
CA ASP A 40 -15.23 5.33 23.03
C ASP A 40 -16.02 4.67 24.15
N PRO A 41 -17.13 5.29 24.62
CA PRO A 41 -18.03 4.71 25.60
C PRO A 41 -18.79 3.51 25.04
N GLY A 42 -19.33 2.65 25.93
CA GLY A 42 -20.18 1.53 25.55
C GLY A 42 -19.46 0.26 25.12
N VAL A 43 -18.13 0.29 24.96
CA VAL A 43 -17.33 -0.91 24.69
C VAL A 43 -16.64 -1.36 25.98
N SER A 44 -16.83 -2.62 26.37
CA SER A 44 -16.28 -3.15 27.61
C SER A 44 -14.74 -3.18 27.59
N ALA A 45 -14.11 -3.01 28.75
CA ALA A 45 -12.66 -3.06 28.89
C ALA A 45 -12.10 -4.41 28.43
N GLY A 46 -12.74 -5.53 28.78
CA GLY A 46 -12.33 -6.86 28.34
C GLY A 46 -12.32 -7.02 26.84
N TRP A 47 -13.35 -6.50 26.14
CA TRP A 47 -13.39 -6.52 24.69
C TRP A 47 -12.28 -5.65 24.07
N LYS A 48 -12.02 -4.46 24.63
CA LYS A 48 -10.94 -3.58 24.17
C LYS A 48 -9.57 -4.27 24.30
N ILE A 49 -9.29 -4.88 25.45
CA ILE A 49 -8.03 -5.59 25.70
C ILE A 49 -7.88 -6.77 24.75
N TRP A 50 -8.89 -7.62 24.62
CA TRP A 50 -8.83 -8.77 23.73
C TRP A 50 -8.59 -8.36 22.27
N ASN A 51 -9.30 -7.33 21.83
CA ASN A 51 -9.25 -6.84 20.47
C ASN A 51 -7.89 -6.26 20.10
N THR A 52 -7.31 -5.44 20.97
CA THR A 52 -6.04 -4.76 20.72
C THR A 52 -4.81 -5.61 21.02
N SER A 53 -4.89 -6.48 22.03
CA SER A 53 -3.73 -7.28 22.45
C SER A 53 -3.57 -8.59 21.70
N TYR A 54 -4.68 -9.16 21.19
CA TYR A 54 -4.63 -10.47 20.53
C TYR A 54 -5.05 -10.37 19.07
N ALA A 55 -6.27 -9.95 18.79
CA ALA A 55 -6.79 -9.98 17.44
C ALA A 55 -6.02 -9.05 16.50
N MET A 56 -5.66 -7.83 16.96
CA MET A 56 -4.91 -6.87 16.14
C MET A 56 -3.50 -7.40 15.82
N TYR A 57 -2.77 -7.97 16.79
CA TYR A 57 -1.42 -8.47 16.51
C TYR A 57 -1.42 -9.67 15.56
N LEU A 58 -2.46 -10.51 15.60
CA LEU A 58 -2.62 -11.60 14.63
C LEU A 58 -2.97 -11.07 13.24
N ALA A 59 -3.76 -10.00 13.14
CA ALA A 59 -4.00 -9.31 11.87
C ALA A 59 -2.72 -8.64 11.32
N VAL A 60 -1.90 -8.05 12.19
CA VAL A 60 -0.59 -7.48 11.83
C VAL A 60 0.36 -8.56 11.32
N LEU A 61 0.43 -9.72 11.99
CA LEU A 61 1.25 -10.85 11.53
C LEU A 61 0.86 -11.26 10.09
N ALA A 62 -0.42 -11.42 9.83
CA ALA A 62 -0.92 -11.75 8.49
C ALA A 62 -0.56 -10.67 7.45
N SER A 63 -0.69 -9.39 7.84
CA SER A 63 -0.30 -8.26 6.98
C SER A 63 1.20 -8.26 6.68
N MET A 64 2.05 -8.57 7.66
CA MET A 64 3.50 -8.67 7.47
C MET A 64 3.88 -9.82 6.55
N LEU A 65 3.19 -10.96 6.62
CA LEU A 65 3.39 -12.06 5.68
C LEU A 65 3.09 -11.61 4.24
N HIS A 66 2.02 -10.88 4.01
CA HIS A 66 1.74 -10.29 2.69
C HIS A 66 2.75 -9.20 2.33
N GLY A 67 3.12 -8.35 3.28
CA GLY A 67 4.12 -7.29 3.10
C GLY A 67 5.49 -7.81 2.68
N PHE A 68 5.85 -9.04 3.08
CA PHE A 68 7.05 -9.72 2.61
C PHE A 68 6.81 -10.49 1.31
N THR A 69 5.78 -11.34 1.25
CA THR A 69 5.61 -12.29 0.13
C THR A 69 5.27 -11.62 -1.18
N VAL A 70 4.58 -10.46 -1.18
CA VAL A 70 4.24 -9.75 -2.41
C VAL A 70 5.47 -9.14 -3.08
N PRO A 71 6.29 -8.29 -2.43
CA PRO A 71 7.51 -7.77 -3.06
C PRO A 71 8.55 -8.85 -3.33
N ALA A 72 8.65 -9.90 -2.50
CA ALA A 72 9.53 -11.03 -2.75
C ALA A 72 9.14 -11.78 -4.04
N SER A 73 7.85 -11.94 -4.29
CA SER A 73 7.36 -12.53 -5.54
C SER A 73 7.75 -11.70 -6.76
N VAL A 74 7.67 -10.36 -6.65
CA VAL A 74 8.14 -9.43 -7.70
C VAL A 74 9.65 -9.53 -7.87
N GLU A 75 10.41 -9.55 -6.79
CA GLU A 75 11.88 -9.69 -6.82
C GLU A 75 12.28 -10.95 -7.57
N VAL A 76 11.71 -12.10 -7.21
CA VAL A 76 12.00 -13.38 -7.87
C VAL A 76 11.67 -13.30 -9.36
N ALA A 77 10.49 -12.79 -9.72
CA ALA A 77 10.10 -12.66 -11.13
C ALA A 77 11.04 -11.77 -11.92
N MET A 78 11.47 -10.64 -11.36
CA MET A 78 12.39 -9.73 -12.04
C MET A 78 13.80 -10.31 -12.13
N ARG A 79 14.28 -11.02 -11.10
CA ARG A 79 15.59 -11.71 -11.16
C ARG A 79 15.59 -12.83 -12.18
N HIS A 80 14.53 -13.59 -12.32
CA HIS A 80 14.37 -14.59 -13.40
C HIS A 80 14.39 -13.98 -14.81
N LYS A 81 14.05 -12.70 -14.95
CA LYS A 81 14.20 -11.96 -16.21
C LYS A 81 15.62 -11.41 -16.43
N GLY A 82 16.56 -11.74 -15.57
CA GLY A 82 17.98 -11.35 -15.69
C GLY A 82 18.36 -10.09 -14.91
N TYR A 83 17.47 -9.48 -14.15
CA TYR A 83 17.77 -8.29 -13.34
C TYR A 83 18.42 -8.68 -11.99
N VAL A 84 19.58 -9.29 -12.05
CA VAL A 84 20.27 -9.89 -10.90
C VAL A 84 21.28 -8.97 -10.21
N ARG A 85 21.52 -7.76 -10.73
CA ARG A 85 22.56 -6.85 -10.22
C ARG A 85 22.22 -6.30 -8.83
N GLY A 86 23.05 -6.60 -7.85
CA GLY A 86 22.98 -6.06 -6.50
C GLY A 86 21.64 -6.36 -5.79
N LEU A 87 21.41 -5.66 -4.67
CA LEU A 87 20.22 -5.86 -3.84
C LEU A 87 18.93 -5.34 -4.49
N PHE A 88 18.99 -4.22 -5.20
CA PHE A 88 17.82 -3.48 -5.69
C PHE A 88 17.76 -3.35 -7.22
N GLY A 89 18.63 -4.05 -7.97
CA GLY A 89 18.60 -4.02 -9.44
C GLY A 89 17.22 -4.48 -10.00
N TRP A 90 16.58 -5.43 -9.35
CA TRP A 90 15.24 -5.89 -9.69
C TRP A 90 14.20 -4.78 -9.53
N LEU A 91 14.31 -3.97 -8.48
CA LEU A 91 13.37 -2.89 -8.17
C LEU A 91 13.55 -1.70 -9.12
N THR A 92 14.80 -1.31 -9.39
CA THR A 92 15.08 -0.20 -10.32
C THR A 92 14.70 -0.54 -11.77
N ALA A 93 14.80 -1.83 -12.14
CA ALA A 93 14.40 -2.34 -13.46
C ALA A 93 12.91 -2.69 -13.56
N ALA A 94 12.16 -2.63 -12.46
CA ALA A 94 10.74 -2.90 -12.46
C ALA A 94 9.98 -1.94 -13.40
N PRO A 95 8.79 -2.32 -13.88
CA PRO A 95 8.09 -1.57 -14.93
C PRO A 95 7.41 -0.30 -14.39
N TRP A 96 8.17 0.63 -13.83
CA TRP A 96 7.69 1.89 -13.24
C TRP A 96 6.92 2.79 -14.21
N ARG A 97 7.13 2.62 -15.53
CA ARG A 97 6.34 3.34 -16.55
C ARG A 97 4.95 2.77 -16.76
N ASN A 98 4.68 1.60 -16.22
CA ASN A 98 3.34 1.00 -16.22
C ASN A 98 2.55 1.58 -15.03
N PRO A 99 1.44 2.32 -15.26
CA PRO A 99 0.68 2.97 -14.18
C PRO A 99 0.06 1.96 -13.20
N GLY A 100 -0.25 0.76 -13.67
CA GLY A 100 -0.72 -0.33 -12.79
C GLY A 100 0.37 -0.78 -11.82
N PHE A 101 1.62 -0.93 -12.28
CA PHE A 101 2.75 -1.27 -11.41
C PHE A 101 3.08 -0.16 -10.44
N SER A 102 3.25 1.07 -10.93
CA SER A 102 3.60 2.20 -10.06
C SER A 102 2.53 2.45 -8.99
N ALA A 103 1.25 2.41 -9.36
CA ALA A 103 0.15 2.52 -8.40
C ALA A 103 0.18 1.40 -7.36
N PHE A 104 0.35 0.15 -7.79
CA PHE A 104 0.45 -1.02 -6.93
C PHE A 104 1.62 -0.90 -5.94
N PHE A 105 2.82 -0.63 -6.43
CA PHE A 105 4.00 -0.64 -5.58
C PHE A 105 4.03 0.57 -4.63
N LEU A 106 3.62 1.75 -5.09
CA LEU A 106 3.46 2.94 -4.25
C LEU A 106 2.39 2.72 -3.19
N SER A 107 1.26 2.08 -3.53
CA SER A 107 0.22 1.75 -2.56
C SER A 107 0.73 0.82 -1.46
N LEU A 108 1.52 -0.19 -1.82
CA LEU A 108 2.12 -1.12 -0.87
C LEU A 108 3.08 -0.41 0.10
N VAL A 109 3.91 0.50 -0.43
CA VAL A 109 4.85 1.29 0.39
C VAL A 109 4.10 2.23 1.33
N ILE A 110 3.13 2.99 0.84
CA ILE A 110 2.35 3.93 1.66
C ILE A 110 1.55 3.17 2.71
N PHE A 111 0.87 2.10 2.32
CA PHE A 111 0.12 1.26 3.24
C PHE A 111 1.03 0.67 4.32
N GLY A 112 2.16 0.08 3.95
CA GLY A 112 3.08 -0.56 4.90
C GLY A 112 3.75 0.45 5.82
N PHE A 113 4.56 1.34 5.25
CA PHE A 113 5.45 2.21 6.03
C PHE A 113 4.72 3.34 6.78
N ILE A 114 3.59 3.83 6.27
CA ILE A 114 2.86 4.89 6.95
C ILE A 114 1.61 4.33 7.61
N GLY A 115 0.73 3.72 6.85
CA GLY A 115 -0.51 3.18 7.35
C GLY A 115 -0.31 2.10 8.41
N GLY A 116 0.46 1.05 8.11
CA GLY A 116 0.70 -0.07 9.01
C GLY A 116 1.42 0.34 10.30
N ILE A 117 2.54 1.06 10.18
CA ILE A 117 3.34 1.51 11.34
C ILE A 117 2.49 2.40 12.25
N THR A 118 1.78 3.37 11.70
CA THR A 118 0.94 4.27 12.50
C THR A 118 -0.27 3.55 13.08
N GLY A 119 -0.83 2.57 12.35
CA GLY A 119 -1.97 1.78 12.80
C GLY A 119 -1.66 0.93 14.03
N VAL A 120 -0.55 0.19 14.01
CA VAL A 120 -0.12 -0.61 15.18
C VAL A 120 0.15 0.30 16.39
N THR A 121 0.78 1.46 16.14
CA THR A 121 1.05 2.43 17.20
C THR A 121 -0.25 2.99 17.80
N LEU A 122 -1.22 3.36 16.97
CA LEU A 122 -2.53 3.83 17.42
C LEU A 122 -3.39 2.72 18.06
N GLY A 123 -3.10 1.45 17.75
CA GLY A 123 -3.70 0.31 18.42
C GLY A 123 -3.26 0.14 19.86
N THR A 124 -2.19 0.80 20.32
CA THR A 124 -1.77 0.83 21.71
C THR A 124 -2.64 1.81 22.48
N GLN A 125 -3.38 1.33 23.50
CA GLN A 125 -4.39 2.13 24.21
C GLN A 125 -3.84 3.42 24.78
N GLN A 126 -2.68 3.39 25.40
CA GLN A 126 -2.04 4.56 26.01
C GLN A 126 -1.72 5.65 24.97
N ILE A 127 -1.22 5.25 23.82
CA ILE A 127 -0.95 6.16 22.69
C ILE A 127 -2.26 6.64 22.07
N ASN A 128 -3.27 5.76 21.99
CA ASN A 128 -4.58 6.12 21.44
C ASN A 128 -5.26 7.21 22.27
N ILE A 129 -5.15 7.18 23.59
CA ILE A 129 -5.75 8.19 24.47
C ILE A 129 -5.31 9.61 24.09
N ILE A 130 -4.01 9.81 23.83
CA ILE A 130 -3.49 11.14 23.45
C ILE A 130 -3.70 11.45 21.97
N ALA A 131 -3.86 10.44 21.12
CA ALA A 131 -4.08 10.62 19.68
C ALA A 131 -5.56 10.77 19.33
N HIS A 132 -6.46 10.34 20.22
CA HIS A 132 -7.91 10.34 19.97
C HIS A 132 -8.40 11.76 19.71
N ASN A 133 -9.30 11.89 18.73
CA ASN A 133 -9.85 13.18 18.26
C ASN A 133 -8.83 14.18 17.69
N THR A 134 -7.57 13.78 17.48
CA THR A 134 -6.58 14.59 16.76
C THR A 134 -6.50 14.21 15.29
N LEU A 135 -5.82 15.03 14.48
CA LEU A 135 -5.54 14.73 13.06
C LEU A 135 -4.63 13.51 12.85
N ARG A 136 -4.02 12.95 13.90
CA ARG A 136 -3.28 11.67 13.77
C ARG A 136 -4.15 10.53 13.27
N ILE A 137 -5.41 10.46 13.71
CA ILE A 137 -6.33 9.41 13.28
C ILE A 137 -6.65 9.51 11.78
N PRO A 138 -7.13 10.66 11.24
CA PRO A 138 -7.31 10.79 9.80
C PRO A 138 -6.02 10.66 9.01
N GLY A 139 -4.86 11.11 9.51
CA GLY A 139 -3.57 10.92 8.85
C GLY A 139 -3.24 9.45 8.65
N HIS A 140 -3.46 8.61 9.66
CA HIS A 140 -3.31 7.17 9.56
C HIS A 140 -4.23 6.56 8.51
N PHE A 141 -5.54 6.81 8.58
CA PHE A 141 -6.44 6.12 7.65
C PHE A 141 -6.39 6.69 6.22
N HIS A 142 -5.96 7.93 5.99
CA HIS A 142 -5.66 8.39 4.63
C HIS A 142 -4.48 7.62 4.04
N ALA A 143 -3.46 7.30 4.82
CA ALA A 143 -2.37 6.45 4.35
C ALA A 143 -2.84 5.01 4.05
N THR A 144 -3.73 4.43 4.87
CA THR A 144 -4.21 3.06 4.67
C THR A 144 -5.27 2.97 3.56
N VAL A 145 -6.36 3.73 3.68
CA VAL A 145 -7.52 3.60 2.77
C VAL A 145 -7.25 4.31 1.46
N VAL A 146 -6.78 5.56 1.50
CA VAL A 146 -6.62 6.36 0.28
C VAL A 146 -5.29 6.06 -0.40
N GLY A 147 -4.17 6.08 0.34
CA GLY A 147 -2.85 5.77 -0.19
C GLY A 147 -2.65 4.28 -0.49
N GLY A 148 -3.20 3.41 0.34
CA GLY A 148 -3.13 1.96 0.14
C GLY A 148 -4.21 1.46 -0.81
N THR A 149 -5.45 1.39 -0.35
CA THR A 149 -6.53 0.71 -1.07
C THR A 149 -6.95 1.44 -2.34
N THR A 150 -7.23 2.75 -2.27
CA THR A 150 -7.73 3.50 -3.43
C THR A 150 -6.68 3.54 -4.55
N LEU A 151 -5.42 3.80 -4.23
CA LEU A 151 -4.36 3.81 -5.23
C LEU A 151 -4.15 2.44 -5.87
N ALA A 152 -4.27 1.34 -5.10
CA ALA A 152 -4.22 -0.02 -5.66
C ALA A 152 -5.38 -0.28 -6.63
N PHE A 153 -6.59 0.16 -6.31
CA PHE A 153 -7.74 0.05 -7.23
C PHE A 153 -7.58 0.92 -8.47
N MET A 154 -7.00 2.12 -8.37
CA MET A 154 -6.63 2.91 -9.54
C MET A 154 -5.66 2.12 -10.44
N GLY A 155 -4.65 1.46 -9.84
CA GLY A 155 -3.73 0.59 -10.56
C GLY A 155 -4.43 -0.55 -11.28
N LEU A 156 -5.40 -1.19 -10.63
CA LEU A 156 -6.18 -2.25 -11.23
C LEU A 156 -7.02 -1.76 -12.42
N THR A 157 -7.59 -0.57 -12.31
CA THR A 157 -8.42 0.04 -13.37
C THR A 157 -7.62 0.24 -14.66
N TYR A 158 -6.32 0.56 -14.58
CA TYR A 158 -5.45 0.66 -15.76
C TYR A 158 -5.32 -0.65 -16.56
N TYR A 159 -5.69 -1.79 -15.96
CA TYR A 159 -5.78 -3.08 -16.63
C TYR A 159 -7.21 -3.43 -17.03
N VAL A 160 -8.13 -3.26 -16.09
CA VAL A 160 -9.52 -3.69 -16.26
C VAL A 160 -10.23 -2.92 -17.35
N VAL A 161 -9.99 -1.61 -17.48
CA VAL A 161 -10.64 -0.79 -18.51
C VAL A 161 -10.22 -1.20 -19.92
N PRO A 162 -8.94 -1.29 -20.28
CA PRO A 162 -8.55 -1.81 -21.59
C PRO A 162 -9.04 -3.22 -21.86
N LEU A 163 -9.00 -4.08 -20.84
CA LEU A 163 -9.42 -5.46 -20.97
C LEU A 163 -10.91 -5.62 -21.30
N LEU A 164 -11.78 -4.91 -20.55
CA LEU A 164 -13.23 -5.05 -20.70
C LEU A 164 -13.79 -4.27 -21.88
N TRP A 165 -13.29 -3.07 -22.12
CA TRP A 165 -13.82 -2.19 -23.18
C TRP A 165 -13.00 -2.22 -24.47
N GLN A 166 -11.90 -2.96 -24.49
CA GLN A 166 -11.00 -3.08 -25.65
C GLN A 166 -10.62 -1.71 -26.21
N ARG A 167 -10.19 -0.82 -25.32
CA ARG A 167 -9.77 0.55 -25.68
C ARG A 167 -8.43 0.89 -25.06
N GLU A 168 -7.55 1.51 -25.84
CA GLU A 168 -6.27 2.05 -25.35
C GLU A 168 -6.50 3.30 -24.51
N TYR A 169 -5.74 3.43 -23.43
CA TYR A 169 -5.78 4.64 -22.61
C TYR A 169 -5.39 5.87 -23.42
N VAL A 170 -6.20 6.93 -23.29
CA VAL A 170 -5.90 8.25 -23.83
C VAL A 170 -4.78 8.88 -23.01
N LEU A 171 -3.99 9.77 -23.64
CA LEU A 171 -2.95 10.56 -22.96
C LEU A 171 -2.02 9.70 -22.06
N LYS A 172 -1.48 8.61 -22.62
CA LYS A 172 -0.59 7.67 -21.91
C LYS A 172 0.50 8.33 -21.03
N PRO A 173 1.15 9.44 -21.41
CA PRO A 173 2.10 10.12 -20.53
C PRO A 173 1.48 10.61 -19.22
N LEU A 174 0.26 11.16 -19.27
CA LEU A 174 -0.46 11.61 -18.09
C LEU A 174 -0.97 10.42 -17.25
N ALA A 175 -1.39 9.34 -17.90
CA ALA A 175 -1.75 8.11 -17.21
C ALA A 175 -0.56 7.52 -16.43
N ARG A 176 0.66 7.58 -16.98
CA ARG A 176 1.89 7.16 -16.28
C ARG A 176 2.25 8.07 -15.12
N LEU A 177 1.98 9.35 -15.21
CA LEU A 177 2.30 10.34 -14.17
C LEU A 177 1.29 10.32 -13.01
N GLN A 178 0.02 10.01 -13.29
CA GLN A 178 -1.08 10.12 -12.34
C GLN A 178 -0.86 9.38 -11.02
N PRO A 179 -0.38 8.10 -10.96
CA PRO A 179 -0.15 7.42 -9.70
C PRO A 179 0.88 8.11 -8.81
N TYR A 180 1.91 8.70 -9.40
CA TYR A 180 2.94 9.45 -8.66
C TYR A 180 2.39 10.73 -8.05
N LEU A 181 1.58 11.48 -8.81
CA LEU A 181 0.95 12.70 -8.31
C LEU A 181 -0.01 12.39 -7.17
N PHE A 182 -0.82 11.34 -7.33
CA PHE A 182 -1.75 10.91 -6.28
C PHE A 182 -1.01 10.44 -5.04
N ALA A 183 0.00 9.58 -5.19
CA ALA A 183 0.83 9.10 -4.09
C ALA A 183 1.53 10.25 -3.35
N ALA A 184 2.14 11.19 -4.09
CA ALA A 184 2.79 12.36 -3.50
C ALA A 184 1.79 13.23 -2.73
N GLY A 185 0.61 13.48 -3.30
CA GLY A 185 -0.46 14.23 -2.64
C GLY A 185 -0.90 13.58 -1.34
N ILE A 186 -1.16 12.26 -1.35
CA ILE A 186 -1.57 11.52 -0.16
C ILE A 186 -0.43 11.43 0.87
N LEU A 187 0.81 11.31 0.46
CA LEU A 187 1.96 11.34 1.37
C LEU A 187 2.04 12.68 2.12
N LEU A 188 2.00 13.79 1.40
CA LEU A 188 2.03 15.12 2.03
C LEU A 188 0.84 15.34 2.97
N LEU A 189 -0.35 14.98 2.53
CA LEU A 189 -1.58 15.09 3.32
C LEU A 189 -1.50 14.23 4.58
N SER A 190 -1.12 12.96 4.47
CA SER A 190 -1.04 12.04 5.60
C SER A 190 0.04 12.46 6.60
N PHE A 191 1.23 12.81 6.14
CA PHE A 191 2.30 13.31 7.00
C PHE A 191 1.90 14.62 7.68
N GLY A 192 1.33 15.56 6.93
CA GLY A 192 0.83 16.80 7.50
C GLY A 192 -0.18 16.55 8.61
N MET A 193 -1.16 15.67 8.40
CA MET A 193 -2.14 15.30 9.43
C MET A 193 -1.52 14.57 10.61
N LEU A 194 -0.61 13.62 10.39
CA LEU A 194 0.04 12.86 11.45
C LEU A 194 0.83 13.80 12.39
N PHE A 195 1.62 14.70 11.83
CA PHE A 195 2.46 15.61 12.63
C PHE A 195 1.65 16.73 13.26
N ALA A 196 0.71 17.37 12.55
CA ALA A 196 -0.20 18.35 13.13
C ALA A 196 -1.02 17.74 14.28
N GLY A 197 -1.54 16.52 14.08
CA GLY A 197 -2.27 15.79 15.13
C GLY A 197 -1.40 15.40 16.32
N SER A 198 -0.09 15.15 16.12
CA SER A 198 0.87 14.92 17.21
C SER A 198 1.12 16.20 18.05
N MET A 199 0.82 17.37 17.49
CA MET A 199 0.85 18.66 18.19
C MET A 199 -0.51 19.03 18.79
N GLY A 200 -1.45 18.10 18.85
CA GLY A 200 -2.76 18.29 19.44
C GLY A 200 -3.81 18.93 18.53
N VAL A 201 -3.51 19.13 17.24
CA VAL A 201 -4.51 19.68 16.31
C VAL A 201 -5.70 18.72 16.22
N ALA A 202 -6.87 19.24 16.59
CA ALA A 202 -8.10 18.47 16.66
C ALA A 202 -8.61 18.11 15.25
N ARG A 203 -9.18 16.92 15.12
CA ARG A 203 -9.95 16.54 13.91
C ARG A 203 -11.36 17.15 14.01
N ARG A 204 -12.00 17.35 12.85
CA ARG A 204 -13.38 17.89 12.76
C ARG A 204 -13.56 19.28 13.35
N SER A 205 -12.49 20.02 13.47
CA SER A 205 -12.55 21.44 13.83
C SER A 205 -12.63 22.26 12.55
N TRP A 206 -13.67 23.08 12.43
CA TRP A 206 -13.85 24.00 11.31
C TRP A 206 -13.32 25.40 11.65
N ASP A 207 -12.99 25.60 12.92
CA ASP A 207 -12.67 26.89 13.54
C ASP A 207 -11.21 26.90 14.04
N ILE A 208 -10.30 26.41 13.18
CA ILE A 208 -8.89 26.26 13.58
C ILE A 208 -8.23 27.62 13.86
N ASP A 209 -8.73 28.72 13.27
CA ASP A 209 -8.11 30.04 13.34
C ASP A 209 -9.05 31.20 13.66
N ALA A 210 -10.32 30.98 13.95
CA ALA A 210 -11.28 32.06 14.11
C ALA A 210 -11.00 33.00 15.33
N GLY A 211 -10.10 32.61 16.20
CA GLY A 211 -9.78 33.39 17.42
C GLY A 211 -8.31 33.74 17.62
N GLY A 212 -7.49 33.64 16.59
CA GLY A 212 -6.05 33.69 16.79
C GLY A 212 -5.52 32.29 17.13
N SER A 213 -4.41 31.94 16.54
CA SER A 213 -3.88 30.61 16.51
C SER A 213 -3.67 30.02 17.91
N VAL A 214 -4.51 29.06 18.29
CA VAL A 214 -4.29 28.18 19.45
C VAL A 214 -3.06 27.28 19.20
N TYR A 215 -2.70 27.07 17.94
CA TYR A 215 -1.61 26.19 17.52
C TYR A 215 -0.38 27.01 17.13
N GLY A 216 0.80 26.52 17.51
CA GLY A 216 2.06 27.19 17.18
C GLY A 216 2.43 27.13 15.69
N PRO A 217 3.44 27.91 15.25
CA PRO A 217 3.84 27.98 13.82
C PRO A 217 4.16 26.64 13.19
N THR A 218 4.72 25.69 13.94
CA THR A 218 5.05 24.35 13.46
C THR A 218 3.80 23.55 13.09
N ALA A 219 2.73 23.66 13.88
CA ALA A 219 1.46 23.01 13.54
C ALA A 219 0.88 23.60 12.25
N HIS A 220 0.97 24.91 12.04
CA HIS A 220 0.53 25.58 10.81
C HIS A 220 1.35 25.13 9.58
N LEU A 221 2.65 24.92 9.73
CA LEU A 221 3.46 24.35 8.65
C LEU A 221 2.91 22.97 8.21
N PHE A 222 2.59 22.10 9.16
CA PHE A 222 2.02 20.80 8.85
C PHE A 222 0.60 20.89 8.29
N LEU A 223 -0.22 21.82 8.76
CA LEU A 223 -1.53 22.10 8.15
C LEU A 223 -1.40 22.62 6.72
N GLY A 224 -0.35 23.42 6.42
CA GLY A 224 0.00 23.80 5.06
C GLY A 224 0.29 22.60 4.16
N LEU A 225 1.03 21.59 4.67
CA LEU A 225 1.25 20.34 3.95
C LEU A 225 -0.04 19.57 3.70
N VAL A 226 -0.99 19.57 4.67
CA VAL A 226 -2.33 18.99 4.48
C VAL A 226 -3.05 19.66 3.31
N GLY A 227 -3.03 21.00 3.24
CA GLY A 227 -3.65 21.76 2.16
C GLY A 227 -3.04 21.46 0.79
N ILE A 228 -1.71 21.56 0.69
CA ILE A 228 -0.98 21.29 -0.56
C ILE A 228 -1.19 19.83 -1.00
N GLY A 229 -1.03 18.88 -0.08
CA GLY A 229 -1.22 17.46 -0.35
C GLY A 229 -2.63 17.13 -0.78
N GLY A 230 -3.64 17.73 -0.11
CA GLY A 230 -5.04 17.58 -0.45
C GLY A 230 -5.37 18.07 -1.86
N ILE A 231 -4.91 19.27 -2.22
CA ILE A 231 -5.11 19.83 -3.57
C ILE A 231 -4.44 18.93 -4.61
N LEU A 232 -3.19 18.52 -4.38
CA LEU A 232 -2.47 17.66 -5.31
C LEU A 232 -3.16 16.31 -5.51
N ALA A 233 -3.59 15.65 -4.43
CA ALA A 233 -4.31 14.39 -4.49
C ALA A 233 -5.66 14.53 -5.21
N PHE A 234 -6.38 15.62 -4.93
CA PHE A 234 -7.65 15.92 -5.59
C PHE A 234 -7.48 16.13 -7.10
N LEU A 235 -6.51 16.93 -7.53
CA LEU A 235 -6.22 17.13 -8.95
C LEU A 235 -5.79 15.82 -9.62
N ALA A 236 -4.99 15.00 -8.95
CA ALA A 236 -4.59 13.68 -9.45
C ALA A 236 -5.77 12.70 -9.54
N LEU A 237 -6.74 12.77 -8.63
CA LEU A 237 -8.00 12.02 -8.70
C LEU A 237 -8.85 12.46 -9.90
N PHE A 238 -9.00 13.76 -10.12
CA PHE A 238 -9.71 14.29 -11.31
C PHE A 238 -9.03 13.86 -12.60
N LEU A 239 -7.70 13.92 -12.63
CA LEU A 239 -6.93 13.43 -13.76
C LEU A 239 -7.22 11.94 -14.02
N TYR A 240 -7.23 11.11 -12.98
CA TYR A 240 -7.55 9.68 -13.09
C TYR A 240 -8.96 9.46 -13.66
N VAL A 241 -9.95 10.15 -13.13
CA VAL A 241 -11.35 10.06 -13.60
C VAL A 241 -11.43 10.52 -15.06
N GLY A 242 -10.84 11.66 -15.39
CA GLY A 242 -10.81 12.19 -16.74
C GLY A 242 -10.14 11.25 -17.75
N LEU A 243 -9.01 10.65 -17.37
CA LEU A 243 -8.32 9.65 -18.19
C LEU A 243 -9.17 8.39 -18.40
N THR A 244 -9.81 7.91 -17.36
CA THR A 244 -10.64 6.69 -17.40
C THR A 244 -11.88 6.92 -18.26
N VAL A 245 -12.64 8.00 -17.99
CA VAL A 245 -13.83 8.36 -18.77
C VAL A 245 -13.45 8.70 -20.21
N GLY A 246 -12.37 9.48 -20.40
CA GLY A 246 -11.86 9.79 -21.73
C GLY A 246 -11.47 8.55 -22.52
N THR A 247 -10.92 7.54 -21.86
CA THR A 247 -10.60 6.24 -22.49
C THR A 247 -11.87 5.50 -22.92
N LEU A 248 -12.89 5.47 -22.06
CA LEU A 248 -14.17 4.83 -22.39
C LEU A 248 -14.88 5.49 -23.58
N LEU A 249 -14.77 6.82 -23.70
CA LEU A 249 -15.46 7.58 -24.75
C LEU A 249 -14.63 7.68 -26.04
N PHE A 250 -13.35 7.96 -25.94
CA PHE A 250 -12.48 8.38 -27.04
C PHE A 250 -11.28 7.47 -27.27
N GLY A 251 -11.04 6.47 -26.41
CA GLY A 251 -9.92 5.55 -26.56
C GLY A 251 -9.96 4.80 -27.88
N ARG A 252 -8.80 4.62 -28.53
CA ARG A 252 -8.70 3.83 -29.76
C ARG A 252 -9.06 2.37 -29.46
N ARG A 253 -9.84 1.74 -30.33
CA ARG A 253 -10.17 0.31 -30.17
C ARG A 253 -8.93 -0.56 -30.32
N ILE A 254 -8.76 -1.49 -29.42
CA ILE A 254 -7.73 -2.54 -29.49
C ILE A 254 -8.31 -3.66 -30.38
N THR A 255 -7.63 -3.95 -31.49
CA THR A 255 -8.01 -5.02 -32.40
C THR A 255 -7.17 -6.26 -32.06
N GLY A 256 -7.81 -7.33 -31.61
CA GLY A 256 -7.16 -8.56 -31.17
C GLY A 256 -7.10 -8.74 -29.65
N VAL A 257 -6.46 -9.80 -29.19
CA VAL A 257 -6.29 -10.11 -27.75
C VAL A 257 -5.05 -9.40 -27.18
N ALA A 258 -4.78 -8.18 -27.62
CA ALA A 258 -3.63 -7.44 -27.15
C ALA A 258 -3.93 -6.74 -25.82
N MET A 259 -3.03 -6.91 -24.86
CA MET A 259 -3.03 -6.09 -23.64
C MET A 259 -2.52 -4.68 -23.97
N GLU A 260 -2.96 -3.68 -23.20
CA GLU A 260 -2.48 -2.30 -23.31
C GLU A 260 -0.95 -2.23 -23.25
N ASP A 261 -0.33 -1.69 -24.29
CA ASP A 261 1.13 -1.51 -24.32
C ASP A 261 1.51 -0.20 -23.59
N TRP A 262 2.14 -0.36 -22.45
CA TRP A 262 2.70 0.73 -21.66
C TRP A 262 4.18 1.01 -21.99
N GLY A 263 4.74 0.37 -23.02
CA GLY A 263 6.16 0.46 -23.38
C GLY A 263 7.07 -0.16 -22.33
N THR A 264 6.58 -1.17 -21.65
CA THR A 264 7.30 -2.06 -20.72
C THR A 264 7.32 -3.46 -21.30
N ALA A 265 8.20 -4.33 -20.80
CA ALA A 265 8.24 -5.71 -21.25
C ALA A 265 6.84 -6.34 -21.19
N ALA A 266 6.47 -7.06 -22.25
CA ALA A 266 5.13 -7.59 -22.43
C ALA A 266 4.61 -8.31 -21.18
N PRO A 267 3.34 -8.12 -20.82
CA PRO A 267 2.71 -8.93 -19.79
C PRO A 267 2.74 -10.40 -20.19
N VAL A 268 3.02 -11.25 -19.24
CA VAL A 268 3.18 -12.72 -19.43
C VAL A 268 1.84 -13.43 -19.73
N LEU A 269 0.75 -12.72 -19.85
CA LEU A 269 -0.50 -13.26 -20.35
C LEU A 269 -0.44 -13.33 -21.90
N THR A 270 0.35 -14.24 -22.42
CA THR A 270 0.03 -14.83 -23.73
C THR A 270 -1.38 -15.39 -23.62
N ALA A 271 -2.22 -15.05 -24.61
CA ALA A 271 -3.57 -15.55 -24.71
C ALA A 271 -3.63 -17.03 -24.31
N VAL A 272 -4.50 -17.35 -23.36
CA VAL A 272 -4.99 -18.73 -23.26
C VAL A 272 -5.73 -18.94 -24.57
N GLU A 273 -5.10 -19.62 -25.52
CA GLU A 273 -5.80 -20.10 -26.71
C GLU A 273 -6.99 -20.90 -26.21
N HIS A 274 -8.18 -20.40 -26.47
CA HIS A 274 -9.39 -21.16 -26.23
C HIS A 274 -9.32 -22.43 -27.06
N GLY A 275 -9.03 -23.55 -26.42
CA GLY A 275 -9.05 -24.85 -27.04
C GLY A 275 -7.86 -25.78 -26.80
N SER A 276 -6.72 -25.29 -26.37
CA SER A 276 -5.67 -26.19 -25.86
C SER A 276 -5.86 -26.37 -24.36
N PRO A 277 -5.93 -27.65 -23.88
CA PRO A 277 -5.75 -27.89 -22.45
C PRO A 277 -4.44 -27.21 -22.08
N ALA A 278 -4.47 -26.30 -21.10
CA ALA A 278 -3.30 -25.56 -20.64
C ALA A 278 -2.17 -26.58 -20.48
N ALA A 279 -1.17 -26.51 -21.37
CA ALA A 279 0.05 -27.25 -21.12
C ALA A 279 0.47 -26.83 -19.71
N PRO A 280 0.68 -27.76 -18.78
CA PRO A 280 1.06 -27.43 -17.43
C PRO A 280 2.26 -26.51 -17.57
N LEU A 281 2.10 -25.26 -17.16
CA LEU A 281 3.09 -24.18 -17.27
C LEU A 281 4.40 -24.77 -16.77
N GLY A 282 5.29 -25.12 -17.72
CA GLY A 282 6.58 -25.76 -17.59
C GLY A 282 6.95 -26.18 -16.18
N VAL A 283 6.41 -27.29 -15.71
CA VAL A 283 7.16 -28.14 -14.80
C VAL A 283 8.33 -28.61 -15.64
N PRO A 284 9.57 -28.27 -15.32
CA PRO A 284 10.72 -28.82 -16.02
C PRO A 284 10.52 -30.34 -16.08
N SER A 285 10.68 -30.94 -17.27
CA SER A 285 10.59 -32.39 -17.39
C SER A 285 11.49 -33.00 -16.32
N SER A 286 11.07 -34.08 -15.72
CA SER A 286 11.78 -34.78 -14.65
C SER A 286 13.24 -35.15 -14.98
N ALA A 287 13.68 -35.03 -16.21
CA ALA A 287 15.07 -35.18 -16.64
C ALA A 287 16.00 -34.00 -16.25
N GLY A 288 15.43 -32.85 -15.86
CA GLY A 288 16.18 -31.71 -15.31
C GLY A 288 16.07 -31.54 -13.81
N ALA A 289 15.25 -32.35 -13.15
CA ALA A 289 14.95 -32.19 -11.71
C ALA A 289 16.14 -32.49 -10.78
N GLY A 290 17.21 -33.10 -11.28
CA GLY A 290 18.40 -33.39 -10.49
C GLY A 290 19.37 -32.21 -10.34
N ALA A 291 19.21 -31.13 -11.10
CA ALA A 291 20.12 -29.99 -11.08
C ALA A 291 19.48 -28.69 -10.54
N MET A 292 18.16 -28.68 -10.30
CA MET A 292 17.50 -27.63 -9.52
C MET A 292 17.50 -27.97 -8.03
N ALA A 293 18.68 -28.33 -7.50
CA ALA A 293 18.91 -28.25 -6.08
C ALA A 293 18.69 -26.78 -5.68
N LEU A 294 17.55 -26.52 -5.01
CA LEU A 294 17.35 -25.39 -4.09
C LEU A 294 18.27 -24.18 -4.37
N GLU A 295 18.25 -23.62 -5.59
CA GLU A 295 18.68 -22.25 -5.74
C GLU A 295 17.75 -21.45 -4.87
N ALA A 296 18.25 -21.06 -3.70
CA ALA A 296 17.58 -20.21 -2.77
C ALA A 296 17.06 -19.02 -3.59
N HIS A 297 15.73 -18.91 -3.72
CA HIS A 297 15.13 -17.81 -4.46
C HIS A 297 15.69 -16.52 -3.92
N PRO A 298 16.44 -15.73 -4.71
CA PRO A 298 17.13 -14.56 -4.19
C PRO A 298 16.11 -13.47 -3.85
N THR A 299 15.74 -13.42 -2.59
CA THR A 299 14.83 -12.39 -2.01
C THR A 299 15.58 -11.44 -1.11
N GLN A 300 16.88 -11.29 -1.32
CA GLN A 300 17.75 -10.49 -0.47
C GLN A 300 17.37 -9.01 -0.42
N GLY A 301 16.94 -8.44 -1.55
CA GLY A 301 16.46 -7.05 -1.60
C GLY A 301 15.19 -6.87 -0.76
N THR A 302 14.24 -7.75 -0.90
CA THR A 302 13.00 -7.72 -0.10
C THR A 302 13.28 -7.96 1.39
N MET A 303 14.23 -8.82 1.73
CA MET A 303 14.65 -9.04 3.10
C MET A 303 15.20 -7.75 3.73
N ILE A 304 16.06 -7.03 3.03
CA ILE A 304 16.58 -5.74 3.50
C ILE A 304 15.47 -4.72 3.65
N LEU A 305 14.54 -4.61 2.68
CA LEU A 305 13.37 -3.73 2.80
C LEU A 305 12.51 -4.07 4.04
N SER A 306 12.36 -5.36 4.35
CA SER A 306 11.63 -5.80 5.55
C SER A 306 12.36 -5.42 6.84
N VAL A 307 13.69 -5.53 6.88
CA VAL A 307 14.50 -5.06 8.02
C VAL A 307 14.38 -3.54 8.18
N VAL A 308 14.45 -2.78 7.09
CA VAL A 308 14.25 -1.32 7.12
C VAL A 308 12.85 -0.98 7.64
N PHE A 309 11.82 -1.70 7.18
CA PHE A 309 10.46 -1.53 7.69
C PHE A 309 10.37 -1.76 9.20
N LEU A 310 10.93 -2.86 9.69
CA LEU A 310 10.94 -3.17 11.13
C LEU A 310 11.73 -2.13 11.94
N ALA A 311 12.84 -1.63 11.42
CA ALA A 311 13.60 -0.55 12.05
C ALA A 311 12.79 0.75 12.12
N CYS A 312 12.13 1.15 11.03
CA CYS A 312 11.24 2.31 11.00
C CYS A 312 10.08 2.15 11.99
N PHE A 313 9.49 0.95 12.05
CA PHE A 313 8.44 0.64 13.02
C PHE A 313 8.94 0.80 14.46
N ALA A 314 10.07 0.18 14.81
CA ALA A 314 10.64 0.27 16.15
C ALA A 314 10.94 1.71 16.55
N VAL A 315 11.60 2.48 15.68
CA VAL A 315 11.92 3.91 15.93
C VAL A 315 10.64 4.70 16.16
N TYR A 316 9.65 4.58 15.29
CA TYR A 316 8.38 5.30 15.42
C TYR A 316 7.62 4.91 16.69
N TYR A 317 7.56 3.61 16.99
CA TYR A 317 6.86 3.08 18.17
C TYR A 317 7.49 3.61 19.46
N PHE A 318 8.81 3.48 19.62
CA PHE A 318 9.50 3.96 20.82
C PHE A 318 9.54 5.48 20.94
N ALA A 319 9.62 6.21 19.82
CA ALA A 319 9.49 7.67 19.85
C ALA A 319 8.11 8.12 20.39
N ASN A 320 7.04 7.41 20.04
CA ASN A 320 5.72 7.68 20.61
C ASN A 320 5.63 7.33 22.10
N TRP A 321 6.27 6.25 22.55
CA TRP A 321 6.36 5.91 23.97
C TRP A 321 7.16 6.95 24.75
N LYS A 322 8.26 7.43 24.18
CA LYS A 322 9.05 8.51 24.81
C LYS A 322 8.24 9.79 24.95
N ALA A 323 7.56 10.22 23.88
CA ALA A 323 6.69 11.39 23.90
C ALA A 323 5.55 11.23 24.92
N LEU A 324 4.97 10.03 25.04
CA LEU A 324 3.97 9.72 26.04
C LEU A 324 4.54 9.84 27.47
N ALA A 325 5.72 9.26 27.71
CA ALA A 325 6.37 9.30 29.03
C ALA A 325 6.69 10.74 29.48
N ASP A 326 7.02 11.62 28.54
CA ASP A 326 7.31 13.04 28.83
C ASP A 326 6.05 13.85 29.24
N VAL A 327 4.88 13.44 28.78
CA VAL A 327 3.61 14.13 29.08
C VAL A 327 2.73 13.41 30.09
N TRP A 328 3.03 12.14 30.41
CA TRP A 328 2.26 11.36 31.36
C TRP A 328 2.79 11.59 32.77
N PRO A 329 2.02 12.23 33.66
CA PRO A 329 2.46 12.42 35.02
C PRO A 329 2.35 11.09 35.79
N VAL A 330 3.40 10.29 35.74
CA VAL A 330 3.56 9.21 36.70
C VAL A 330 3.95 9.84 38.02
N ARG A 331 2.97 10.12 38.86
CA ARG A 331 3.18 10.47 40.28
C ARG A 331 2.90 9.28 41.15
#